data_d24910f35cd5911b5a31a4bcc5df9dcb
#
_entry.id   d24910f35cd5911b5a31a4bcc5df9dcb
#
_cell.length_a   1.000
_cell.length_b   1.000
_cell.length_c   1.000
_cell.angle_alpha   90.00
_cell.angle_beta   90.00
_cell.angle_gamma   90.00
#
_symmetry.space_group_name_H-M   'P 1'
#
loop_
_entity.id
_entity.type
_entity.pdbx_description
1 polymer ?
#
loop_
_entity_poly.entity_id
_entity_poly.type
_entity_poly.pdbx_seq_one_letter_code
_entity_poly.pdbx_strand_id
1 'polypeptide(L)'
;MSTVGYGDLSPTKPGTKVFTFVWIIIGIVVVFSAIASTVGHLIHPLTKAGRDLMERAFPRAAVDLNGDGSIDYYAPRAAWIYYLKNLTPLFLLVIVMQLSCAGVFLAFEEWNYGDAVWHCLVTATTVGYGDMSIATDGGKWWAVLHIIISVSLLGDLISTVEELRGERKELLAKVGQLNRKLDKPLLDGLMKCAVDLRPELTRDGQGLTELEFVLAMLIELGVVERGMVNPFLAQFRKLDRDGTGRLGQADLDMGVSSPGARKATSNDVGSRSLGSAKVAPTPGQ
;
A
#
# COMPACT_ATOMS: atom_id res chain seq x y z
N MET A 1 2.57 -0.01 28.42
CA MET A 1 2.52 -1.45 28.12
C MET A 1 3.11 -1.67 26.74
N SER A 2 4.36 -2.08 26.74
CA SER A 2 5.23 -2.04 25.55
C SER A 2 5.73 -3.41 25.13
N THR A 3 5.22 -4.48 25.73
CA THR A 3 5.65 -5.88 25.51
C THR A 3 7.09 -6.21 25.88
N VAL A 4 7.87 -5.25 26.43
CA VAL A 4 9.27 -5.44 26.83
C VAL A 4 9.40 -6.36 28.05
N GLY A 5 8.66 -6.08 29.12
CA GLY A 5 8.51 -7.00 30.26
C GLY A 5 9.78 -7.28 31.07
N TYR A 6 10.47 -6.26 31.57
CA TYR A 6 11.66 -6.44 32.44
C TYR A 6 11.42 -7.27 33.71
N GLY A 7 10.16 -7.32 34.21
CA GLY A 7 9.82 -8.12 35.39
C GLY A 7 10.03 -7.42 36.74
N ASP A 8 10.48 -6.18 36.77
CA ASP A 8 10.72 -5.40 38.00
C ASP A 8 9.47 -5.30 38.89
N LEU A 9 8.31 -5.18 38.25
CA LEU A 9 7.01 -5.16 38.91
C LEU A 9 6.09 -6.20 38.24
N SER A 10 5.60 -7.15 39.06
CA SER A 10 4.66 -8.18 38.58
C SER A 10 3.44 -8.29 39.49
N PRO A 11 2.23 -8.54 38.96
CA PRO A 11 1.01 -8.72 39.75
C PRO A 11 1.08 -10.03 40.51
N THR A 12 0.96 -9.97 41.84
CA THR A 12 1.02 -11.15 42.73
C THR A 12 -0.35 -11.72 43.05
N LYS A 13 -1.39 -10.87 43.20
CA LYS A 13 -2.76 -11.29 43.58
C LYS A 13 -3.58 -11.70 42.36
N PRO A 14 -4.46 -12.73 42.46
CA PRO A 14 -5.29 -13.19 41.34
C PRO A 14 -6.10 -12.05 40.69
N GLY A 15 -6.74 -11.19 41.47
CA GLY A 15 -7.55 -10.09 40.95
C GLY A 15 -6.71 -9.06 40.18
N THR A 16 -5.48 -8.76 40.65
CA THR A 16 -4.58 -7.84 39.93
C THR A 16 -4.07 -8.47 38.63
N LYS A 17 -3.88 -9.78 38.58
CA LYS A 17 -3.51 -10.50 37.33
C LYS A 17 -4.59 -10.35 36.25
N VAL A 18 -5.85 -10.55 36.61
CA VAL A 18 -6.98 -10.37 35.68
C VAL A 18 -7.10 -8.91 35.22
N PHE A 19 -7.03 -7.96 36.14
CA PHE A 19 -7.04 -6.53 35.81
C PHE A 19 -5.88 -6.16 34.87
N THR A 20 -4.66 -6.61 35.19
CA THR A 20 -3.48 -6.35 34.36
C THR A 20 -3.62 -6.93 32.97
N PHE A 21 -4.19 -8.15 32.83
CA PHE A 21 -4.44 -8.76 31.53
C PHE A 21 -5.35 -7.90 30.63
N VAL A 22 -6.50 -7.46 31.17
CA VAL A 22 -7.42 -6.57 30.45
C VAL A 22 -6.75 -5.24 30.10
N TRP A 23 -6.01 -4.67 31.08
CA TRP A 23 -5.29 -3.40 30.89
C TRP A 23 -4.18 -3.49 29.85
N ILE A 24 -3.48 -4.63 29.73
CA ILE A 24 -2.48 -4.89 28.69
C ILE A 24 -3.12 -4.84 27.31
N ILE A 25 -4.25 -5.54 27.12
CA ILE A 25 -4.95 -5.56 25.82
C ILE A 25 -5.36 -4.15 25.41
N ILE A 26 -6.02 -3.42 26.30
CA ILE A 26 -6.44 -2.04 26.01
C ILE A 26 -5.22 -1.15 25.73
N GLY A 27 -4.16 -1.27 26.55
CA GLY A 27 -2.94 -0.48 26.37
C GLY A 27 -2.24 -0.72 25.04
N ILE A 28 -2.16 -1.97 24.59
CA ILE A 28 -1.53 -2.31 23.30
C ILE A 28 -2.42 -1.87 22.12
N VAL A 29 -3.70 -2.23 22.15
CA VAL A 29 -4.59 -2.01 20.99
C VAL A 29 -4.94 -0.54 20.81
N VAL A 30 -5.17 0.21 21.89
CA VAL A 30 -5.63 1.60 21.80
C VAL A 30 -4.48 2.58 21.97
N VAL A 31 -3.81 2.53 23.12
CA VAL A 31 -2.82 3.57 23.48
C VAL A 31 -1.56 3.42 22.65
N PHE A 32 -0.99 2.22 22.61
CA PHE A 32 0.27 1.98 21.90
C PHE A 32 0.11 2.15 20.40
N SER A 33 -0.99 1.66 19.81
CA SER A 33 -1.29 1.83 18.38
C SER A 33 -1.40 3.31 17.99
N ALA A 34 -2.08 4.14 18.81
CA ALA A 34 -2.19 5.57 18.54
C ALA A 34 -0.83 6.28 18.62
N ILE A 35 -0.02 5.94 19.62
CA ILE A 35 1.32 6.52 19.78
C ILE A 35 2.24 6.07 18.64
N ALA A 36 2.25 4.79 18.29
CA ALA A 36 3.05 4.25 17.19
C ALA A 36 2.71 4.93 15.85
N SER A 37 1.42 5.14 15.57
CA SER A 37 0.98 5.88 14.39
C SER A 37 1.51 7.32 14.38
N THR A 38 1.47 8.01 15.51
CA THR A 38 1.98 9.38 15.64
C THR A 38 3.49 9.44 15.42
N VAL A 39 4.24 8.53 16.03
CA VAL A 39 5.70 8.41 15.85
C VAL A 39 6.03 8.08 14.39
N GLY A 40 5.31 7.15 13.77
CA GLY A 40 5.47 6.81 12.35
C GLY A 40 5.27 8.01 11.44
N HIS A 41 4.24 8.82 11.65
CA HIS A 41 4.03 10.06 10.88
C HIS A 41 5.18 11.07 11.04
N LEU A 42 5.75 11.18 12.24
CA LEU A 42 6.87 12.09 12.50
C LEU A 42 8.16 11.62 11.79
N ILE A 43 8.37 10.31 11.71
CA ILE A 43 9.59 9.69 11.15
C ILE A 43 9.50 9.50 9.63
N HIS A 44 8.28 9.37 9.09
CA HIS A 44 8.05 9.11 7.67
C HIS A 44 8.81 10.07 6.71
N PRO A 45 8.88 11.41 6.92
CA PRO A 45 9.63 12.28 6.03
C PRO A 45 11.13 11.96 5.99
N LEU A 46 11.70 11.54 7.13
CA LEU A 46 13.11 11.18 7.25
C LEU A 46 13.41 9.86 6.52
N THR A 47 12.58 8.85 6.73
CA THR A 47 12.71 7.55 6.05
C THR A 47 12.47 7.68 4.55
N LYS A 48 11.53 8.54 4.12
CA LYS A 48 11.30 8.86 2.71
C LYS A 48 12.54 9.52 2.08
N ALA A 49 13.11 10.54 2.72
CA ALA A 49 14.32 11.17 2.22
C ALA A 49 15.49 10.19 2.07
N GLY A 50 15.64 9.26 3.03
CA GLY A 50 16.63 8.18 2.95
C GLY A 50 16.37 7.22 1.78
N ARG A 51 15.11 6.82 1.54
CA ARG A 51 14.73 5.98 0.39
C ARG A 51 14.98 6.70 -0.93
N ASP A 52 14.63 7.98 -1.04
CA ASP A 52 14.88 8.79 -2.24
C ASP A 52 16.37 8.91 -2.54
N LEU A 53 17.21 9.04 -1.51
CA LEU A 53 18.68 9.03 -1.65
C LEU A 53 19.17 7.67 -2.18
N MET A 54 18.66 6.57 -1.62
CA MET A 54 19.00 5.22 -2.08
C MET A 54 18.49 4.93 -3.49
N GLU A 55 17.34 5.50 -3.90
CA GLU A 55 16.82 5.38 -5.27
C GLU A 55 17.75 6.07 -6.27
N ARG A 56 18.29 7.23 -5.92
CA ARG A 56 19.29 7.93 -6.76
C ARG A 56 20.62 7.17 -6.86
N ALA A 57 21.07 6.55 -5.76
CA ALA A 57 22.33 5.79 -5.74
C ALA A 57 22.20 4.43 -6.47
N PHE A 58 21.03 3.80 -6.38
CA PHE A 58 20.75 2.47 -6.94
C PHE A 58 19.42 2.48 -7.71
N PRO A 59 19.37 3.09 -8.91
CA PRO A 59 18.15 3.18 -9.69
C PRO A 59 17.61 1.80 -10.07
N ARG A 60 16.31 1.71 -10.36
CA ARG A 60 15.65 0.50 -10.86
C ARG A 60 16.29 0.08 -12.19
N ALA A 61 16.19 -1.20 -12.52
CA ALA A 61 16.65 -1.67 -13.82
C ALA A 61 15.66 -1.24 -14.89
N ALA A 62 16.11 -0.43 -15.84
CA ALA A 62 15.36 -0.07 -17.03
C ALA A 62 15.29 -1.28 -17.97
N VAL A 63 14.13 -1.57 -18.51
CA VAL A 63 13.89 -2.65 -19.47
C VAL A 63 13.25 -2.04 -20.72
N ASP A 64 13.84 -2.38 -21.85
CA ASP A 64 13.37 -2.09 -23.19
C ASP A 64 12.94 -3.43 -23.80
N LEU A 65 11.64 -3.58 -24.11
CA LEU A 65 11.05 -4.82 -24.65
C LEU A 65 11.24 -4.97 -26.14
N ASN A 66 11.22 -3.86 -26.87
CA ASN A 66 11.19 -3.85 -28.32
C ASN A 66 12.55 -3.51 -28.94
N GLY A 67 13.54 -3.08 -28.13
CA GLY A 67 14.89 -2.73 -28.62
C GLY A 67 14.96 -1.40 -29.34
N ASP A 68 13.98 -0.50 -29.16
CA ASP A 68 13.95 0.81 -29.81
C ASP A 68 14.79 1.88 -29.09
N GLY A 69 15.38 1.54 -27.91
CA GLY A 69 16.17 2.43 -27.06
C GLY A 69 15.33 3.25 -26.10
N SER A 70 14.01 3.13 -26.13
CA SER A 70 13.11 3.72 -25.11
C SER A 70 12.95 2.79 -23.92
N ILE A 71 12.71 3.35 -22.73
CA ILE A 71 12.46 2.55 -21.52
C ILE A 71 10.97 2.28 -21.42
N ASP A 72 10.56 1.02 -21.64
CA ASP A 72 9.17 0.61 -21.55
C ASP A 72 8.70 0.48 -20.08
N TYR A 73 9.55 -0.09 -19.23
CA TYR A 73 9.24 -0.19 -17.79
C TYR A 73 10.50 -0.40 -16.94
N TYR A 74 10.31 -0.28 -15.62
CA TYR A 74 11.36 -0.51 -14.63
C TYR A 74 11.13 -1.83 -13.88
N ALA A 75 12.06 -2.77 -14.02
CA ALA A 75 12.01 -4.03 -13.29
C ALA A 75 12.69 -3.92 -11.91
N PRO A 76 12.20 -4.61 -10.89
CA PRO A 76 12.88 -4.70 -9.62
C PRO A 76 14.19 -5.51 -9.78
N ARG A 77 15.27 -5.03 -9.18
CA ARG A 77 16.55 -5.77 -9.14
C ARG A 77 16.41 -7.07 -8.34
N ALA A 78 17.51 -7.84 -8.22
CA ALA A 78 17.58 -9.03 -7.37
C ALA A 78 17.00 -8.73 -5.97
N ALA A 79 16.33 -9.73 -5.37
CA ALA A 79 15.58 -9.56 -4.12
C ALA A 79 16.42 -8.91 -3.01
N TRP A 80 17.65 -9.38 -2.81
CA TRP A 80 18.52 -8.88 -1.75
C TRP A 80 18.91 -7.41 -1.94
N ILE A 81 19.15 -6.94 -3.19
CA ILE A 81 19.43 -5.54 -3.49
C ILE A 81 18.20 -4.69 -3.22
N TYR A 82 17.02 -5.19 -3.63
CA TYR A 82 15.74 -4.49 -3.43
C TYR A 82 15.45 -4.26 -1.94
N TYR A 83 15.55 -5.30 -1.11
CA TYR A 83 15.32 -5.19 0.33
C TYR A 83 16.42 -4.36 1.02
N LEU A 84 17.68 -4.62 0.73
CA LEU A 84 18.79 -3.88 1.33
C LEU A 84 18.64 -2.38 1.10
N LYS A 85 18.41 -1.96 -0.16
CA LYS A 85 18.22 -0.57 -0.53
C LYS A 85 17.09 0.11 0.24
N ASN A 86 15.93 -0.54 0.33
CA ASN A 86 14.73 0.07 0.90
C ASN A 86 14.69 0.01 2.44
N LEU A 87 15.31 -1.01 3.06
CA LEU A 87 15.36 -1.16 4.52
C LEU A 87 16.53 -0.41 5.18
N THR A 88 17.63 -0.19 4.46
CA THR A 88 18.84 0.45 5.03
C THR A 88 18.55 1.80 5.70
N PRO A 89 17.78 2.73 5.13
CA PRO A 89 17.53 4.03 5.77
C PRO A 89 16.84 3.90 7.13
N LEU A 90 15.80 3.05 7.20
CA LEU A 90 15.08 2.81 8.45
C LEU A 90 15.92 2.05 9.46
N PHE A 91 16.68 1.05 9.02
CA PHE A 91 17.58 0.28 9.88
C PHE A 91 18.68 1.17 10.48
N LEU A 92 19.30 2.04 9.66
CA LEU A 92 20.28 3.00 10.14
C LEU A 92 19.66 3.98 11.15
N LEU A 93 18.44 4.44 10.89
CA LEU A 93 17.72 5.32 11.83
C LEU A 93 17.53 4.64 13.18
N VAL A 94 17.10 3.36 13.17
CA VAL A 94 16.95 2.57 14.41
C VAL A 94 18.27 2.45 15.15
N ILE A 95 19.35 2.10 14.48
CA ILE A 95 20.68 1.96 15.12
C ILE A 95 21.16 3.29 15.69
N VAL A 96 21.13 4.37 14.92
CA VAL A 96 21.54 5.70 15.39
C VAL A 96 20.73 6.15 16.61
N MET A 97 19.44 5.87 16.59
CA MET A 97 18.54 6.18 17.69
C MET A 97 18.92 5.37 18.96
N GLN A 98 19.20 4.06 18.85
CA GLN A 98 19.62 3.25 19.99
C GLN A 98 20.96 3.74 20.58
N LEU A 99 21.95 4.04 19.74
CA LEU A 99 23.24 4.56 20.17
C LEU A 99 23.11 5.93 20.86
N SER A 100 22.24 6.80 20.35
CA SER A 100 21.96 8.11 20.93
C SER A 100 21.28 7.98 22.30
N CYS A 101 20.28 7.10 22.40
CA CYS A 101 19.58 6.84 23.66
C CYS A 101 20.49 6.23 24.73
N ALA A 102 21.39 5.34 24.33
CA ALA A 102 22.40 4.80 25.24
C ALA A 102 23.29 5.91 25.84
N GLY A 103 23.68 6.89 25.02
CA GLY A 103 24.43 8.05 25.47
C GLY A 103 23.68 8.86 26.53
N VAL A 104 22.36 8.98 26.41
CA VAL A 104 21.55 9.71 27.44
C VAL A 104 21.41 8.90 28.73
N PHE A 105 21.35 7.56 28.67
CA PHE A 105 21.33 6.73 29.87
C PHE A 105 22.60 6.96 30.77
N LEU A 106 23.76 7.21 30.17
CA LEU A 106 24.98 7.51 30.91
C LEU A 106 24.88 8.78 31.76
N ALA A 107 23.97 9.69 31.45
CA ALA A 107 23.75 10.88 32.25
C ALA A 107 22.92 10.60 33.55
N PHE A 108 22.19 9.47 33.55
CA PHE A 108 21.30 9.10 34.65
C PHE A 108 21.80 7.91 35.46
N GLU A 109 22.46 6.96 34.79
CA GLU A 109 22.88 5.68 35.38
C GLU A 109 24.41 5.55 35.36
N GLU A 110 24.96 4.87 36.33
CA GLU A 110 26.41 4.58 36.42
C GLU A 110 26.81 3.37 35.55
N TRP A 111 26.34 3.36 34.30
CA TRP A 111 26.64 2.29 33.38
C TRP A 111 27.79 2.65 32.45
N ASN A 112 28.48 1.64 31.94
CA ASN A 112 29.37 1.86 30.79
C ASN A 112 28.57 1.97 29.50
N TYR A 113 29.14 2.58 28.47
CA TYR A 113 28.43 2.76 27.17
C TYR A 113 28.02 1.46 26.54
N GLY A 114 28.81 0.39 26.64
CA GLY A 114 28.49 -0.93 26.08
C GLY A 114 27.25 -1.53 26.74
N ASP A 115 27.13 -1.45 28.06
CA ASP A 115 25.98 -1.94 28.81
C ASP A 115 24.72 -1.10 28.48
N ALA A 116 24.86 0.22 28.35
CA ALA A 116 23.77 1.10 27.96
C ALA A 116 23.26 0.77 26.54
N VAL A 117 24.15 0.52 25.59
CA VAL A 117 23.79 0.07 24.23
C VAL A 117 23.11 -1.29 24.29
N TRP A 118 23.64 -2.24 25.06
CA TRP A 118 23.02 -3.54 25.26
C TRP A 118 21.59 -3.41 25.78
N HIS A 119 21.40 -2.64 26.86
CA HIS A 119 20.06 -2.37 27.42
C HIS A 119 19.11 -1.79 26.36
N CYS A 120 19.55 -0.79 25.60
CA CYS A 120 18.76 -0.19 24.54
C CYS A 120 18.36 -1.20 23.45
N LEU A 121 19.27 -2.06 23.01
CA LEU A 121 19.00 -3.08 21.97
C LEU A 121 18.04 -4.17 22.47
N VAL A 122 18.24 -4.65 23.71
CA VAL A 122 17.34 -5.65 24.33
C VAL A 122 15.95 -5.08 24.54
N THR A 123 15.85 -3.80 24.88
CA THR A 123 14.58 -3.09 25.01
C THR A 123 13.91 -2.87 23.66
N ALA A 124 14.66 -2.40 22.65
CA ALA A 124 14.13 -2.14 21.31
C ALA A 124 13.60 -3.40 20.63
N THR A 125 14.27 -4.54 20.85
CA THR A 125 13.83 -5.85 20.35
C THR A 125 12.70 -6.48 21.17
N THR A 126 12.24 -5.78 22.21
CA THR A 126 11.20 -6.24 23.15
C THR A 126 11.49 -7.56 23.88
N VAL A 127 12.78 -7.94 23.98
CA VAL A 127 13.22 -9.13 24.72
C VAL A 127 13.20 -8.87 26.23
N GLY A 128 13.71 -7.69 26.66
CA GLY A 128 13.63 -7.20 28.04
C GLY A 128 14.12 -8.19 29.09
N TYR A 129 15.39 -8.62 29.03
CA TYR A 129 15.93 -9.60 29.99
C TYR A 129 15.81 -9.20 31.46
N GLY A 130 15.75 -7.89 31.75
CA GLY A 130 15.73 -7.40 33.13
C GLY A 130 17.06 -7.64 33.88
N ASP A 131 18.13 -7.89 33.14
CA ASP A 131 19.48 -8.07 33.65
C ASP A 131 20.09 -6.76 34.19
N MET A 132 19.60 -5.63 33.70
CA MET A 132 19.96 -4.29 34.12
C MET A 132 18.75 -3.54 34.63
N SER A 133 18.76 -3.14 35.90
CA SER A 133 17.70 -2.34 36.52
C SER A 133 18.05 -0.86 36.48
N ILE A 134 17.05 -0.03 36.17
CA ILE A 134 17.18 1.43 36.17
C ILE A 134 16.97 1.93 37.59
N ALA A 135 17.99 2.52 38.18
CA ALA A 135 17.97 2.96 39.61
C ALA A 135 17.36 4.35 39.77
N THR A 136 17.72 5.29 38.91
CA THR A 136 17.35 6.70 39.06
C THR A 136 15.95 6.99 38.50
N ASP A 137 15.25 7.95 39.07
CA ASP A 137 13.93 8.36 38.58
C ASP A 137 14.04 9.08 37.23
N GLY A 138 15.14 9.81 36.96
CA GLY A 138 15.43 10.38 35.65
C GLY A 138 15.60 9.30 34.58
N GLY A 139 16.36 8.25 34.90
CA GLY A 139 16.54 7.09 34.03
C GLY A 139 15.20 6.36 33.72
N LYS A 140 14.32 6.22 34.73
CA LYS A 140 12.98 5.61 34.51
C LYS A 140 12.11 6.41 33.56
N TRP A 141 12.06 7.75 33.70
CA TRP A 141 11.33 8.61 32.78
C TRP A 141 11.91 8.56 31.37
N TRP A 142 13.25 8.55 31.24
CA TRP A 142 13.92 8.38 29.99
C TRP A 142 13.62 7.02 29.37
N ALA A 143 13.61 5.95 30.15
CA ALA A 143 13.26 4.61 29.69
C ALA A 143 11.84 4.54 29.12
N VAL A 144 10.86 5.22 29.71
CA VAL A 144 9.50 5.28 29.18
C VAL A 144 9.48 5.89 27.77
N LEU A 145 10.17 7.01 27.56
CA LEU A 145 10.28 7.64 26.23
C LEU A 145 11.02 6.74 25.25
N HIS A 146 12.15 6.18 25.69
CA HIS A 146 12.96 5.25 24.88
C HIS A 146 12.13 4.04 24.43
N ILE A 147 11.40 3.39 25.33
CA ILE A 147 10.55 2.23 25.03
C ILE A 147 9.49 2.59 23.98
N ILE A 148 8.80 3.72 24.17
CA ILE A 148 7.75 4.15 23.23
C ILE A 148 8.32 4.32 21.82
N ILE A 149 9.42 5.04 21.69
CA ILE A 149 10.01 5.31 20.38
C ILE A 149 10.61 4.04 19.78
N SER A 150 11.36 3.26 20.55
CA SER A 150 12.06 2.07 20.06
C SER A 150 11.11 0.98 19.60
N VAL A 151 10.04 0.70 20.36
CA VAL A 151 9.06 -0.32 19.99
C VAL A 151 8.22 0.13 18.80
N SER A 152 7.92 1.44 18.70
CA SER A 152 7.25 1.99 17.51
C SER A 152 8.11 1.84 16.27
N LEU A 153 9.41 2.16 16.34
CA LEU A 153 10.35 1.99 15.23
C LEU A 153 10.52 0.53 14.81
N LEU A 154 10.52 -0.40 15.75
CA LEU A 154 10.54 -1.83 15.43
C LEU A 154 9.27 -2.25 14.70
N GLY A 155 8.11 -1.77 15.14
CA GLY A 155 6.83 -1.99 14.46
C GLY A 155 6.85 -1.48 13.02
N ASP A 156 7.35 -0.26 12.80
CA ASP A 156 7.50 0.34 11.48
C ASP A 156 8.47 -0.47 10.59
N LEU A 157 9.55 -0.99 11.16
CA LEU A 157 10.50 -1.83 10.44
C LEU A 157 9.85 -3.14 9.96
N ILE A 158 9.07 -3.79 10.81
CA ILE A 158 8.34 -5.03 10.47
C ILE A 158 7.28 -4.73 9.40
N SER A 159 6.50 -3.66 9.58
CA SER A 159 5.48 -3.23 8.62
C SER A 159 6.09 -2.92 7.26
N THR A 160 7.22 -2.20 7.22
CA THR A 160 7.94 -1.89 5.98
C THR A 160 8.41 -3.15 5.25
N VAL A 161 8.85 -4.18 5.97
CA VAL A 161 9.23 -5.47 5.34
C VAL A 161 8.03 -6.11 4.63
N GLU A 162 6.86 -6.14 5.27
CA GLU A 162 5.65 -6.71 4.67
C GLU A 162 5.15 -5.88 3.47
N GLU A 163 5.17 -4.55 3.58
CA GLU A 163 4.84 -3.64 2.48
C GLU A 163 5.75 -3.88 1.26
N LEU A 164 7.07 -3.93 1.46
CA LEU A 164 8.04 -4.20 0.40
C LEU A 164 7.88 -5.58 -0.22
N ARG A 165 7.46 -6.59 0.56
CA ARG A 165 7.12 -7.92 0.02
C ARG A 165 5.90 -7.84 -0.91
N GLY A 166 4.87 -7.13 -0.49
CA GLY A 166 3.67 -6.89 -1.29
C GLY A 166 3.97 -6.16 -2.58
N GLU A 167 4.66 -5.01 -2.50
CA GLU A 167 5.07 -4.20 -3.65
C GLU A 167 5.91 -5.00 -4.65
N ARG A 168 6.92 -5.73 -4.14
CA ARG A 168 7.78 -6.54 -5.00
C ARG A 168 7.02 -7.66 -5.72
N LYS A 169 6.09 -8.33 -5.02
CA LYS A 169 5.24 -9.37 -5.61
C LYS A 169 4.37 -8.79 -6.72
N GLU A 170 3.78 -7.62 -6.49
CA GLU A 170 2.96 -6.92 -7.50
C GLU A 170 3.79 -6.49 -8.71
N LEU A 171 4.98 -5.91 -8.50
CA LEU A 171 5.88 -5.53 -9.57
C LEU A 171 6.32 -6.74 -10.41
N LEU A 172 6.68 -7.87 -9.76
CA LEU A 172 7.06 -9.08 -10.47
C LEU A 172 5.88 -9.69 -11.25
N ALA A 173 4.66 -9.61 -10.72
CA ALA A 173 3.46 -10.06 -11.42
C ALA A 173 3.22 -9.20 -12.68
N LYS A 174 3.33 -7.87 -12.57
CA LYS A 174 3.22 -6.94 -13.72
C LYS A 174 4.28 -7.22 -14.78
N VAL A 175 5.54 -7.39 -14.37
CA VAL A 175 6.63 -7.74 -15.29
C VAL A 175 6.39 -9.10 -15.95
N GLY A 176 5.90 -10.09 -15.19
CA GLY A 176 5.54 -11.41 -15.72
C GLY A 176 4.40 -11.34 -16.76
N GLN A 177 3.42 -10.46 -16.53
CA GLN A 177 2.33 -10.23 -17.50
C GLN A 177 2.85 -9.59 -18.78
N LEU A 178 3.71 -8.55 -18.69
CA LEU A 178 4.29 -7.86 -19.85
C LEU A 178 5.23 -8.76 -20.66
N ASN A 179 5.99 -9.64 -19.98
CA ASN A 179 6.92 -10.59 -20.62
C ASN A 179 6.26 -11.91 -21.04
N ARG A 180 4.93 -12.04 -20.90
CA ARG A 180 4.23 -13.25 -21.32
C ARG A 180 4.39 -13.44 -22.82
N LYS A 181 4.96 -14.58 -23.22
CA LYS A 181 5.08 -14.91 -24.63
C LYS A 181 3.69 -15.04 -25.26
N LEU A 182 3.53 -14.43 -26.44
CA LEU A 182 2.36 -14.56 -27.28
C LEU A 182 2.37 -15.98 -27.88
N ASP A 183 1.86 -16.94 -27.14
CA ASP A 183 1.66 -18.30 -27.63
C ASP A 183 0.30 -18.44 -28.33
N LYS A 184 0.16 -19.52 -29.10
CA LYS A 184 -1.07 -19.77 -29.88
C LYS A 184 -2.35 -19.76 -29.01
N PRO A 185 -2.41 -20.43 -27.82
CA PRO A 185 -3.60 -20.38 -26.97
C PRO A 185 -3.96 -18.97 -26.51
N LEU A 186 -2.97 -18.12 -26.21
CA LEU A 186 -3.22 -16.72 -25.85
C LEU A 186 -3.77 -15.92 -27.02
N LEU A 187 -3.19 -16.09 -28.24
CA LEU A 187 -3.69 -15.44 -29.45
C LEU A 187 -5.13 -15.87 -29.77
N ASP A 188 -5.46 -17.16 -29.62
CA ASP A 188 -6.81 -17.66 -29.80
C ASP A 188 -7.79 -17.07 -28.76
N GLY A 189 -7.34 -16.92 -27.52
CA GLY A 189 -8.09 -16.24 -26.44
C GLY A 189 -8.36 -14.77 -26.77
N LEU A 190 -7.32 -14.04 -27.22
CA LEU A 190 -7.42 -12.64 -27.60
C LEU A 190 -8.38 -12.45 -28.79
N MET A 191 -8.26 -13.30 -29.83
CA MET A 191 -9.18 -13.28 -30.99
C MET A 191 -10.62 -13.51 -30.53
N LYS A 192 -10.87 -14.50 -29.67
CA LYS A 192 -12.19 -14.78 -29.13
C LYS A 192 -12.74 -13.60 -28.33
N CYS A 193 -11.91 -13.02 -27.48
CA CYS A 193 -12.28 -11.85 -26.68
C CYS A 193 -12.64 -10.66 -27.59
N ALA A 194 -11.87 -10.40 -28.62
CA ALA A 194 -12.10 -9.31 -29.55
C ALA A 194 -13.37 -9.52 -30.41
N VAL A 195 -13.63 -10.74 -30.82
CA VAL A 195 -14.90 -11.09 -31.54
C VAL A 195 -16.11 -10.90 -30.63
N ASP A 196 -16.01 -11.24 -29.35
CA ASP A 196 -17.09 -11.00 -28.39
C ASP A 196 -17.33 -9.49 -28.14
N LEU A 197 -16.29 -8.67 -28.22
CA LEU A 197 -16.39 -7.21 -28.10
C LEU A 197 -16.97 -6.58 -29.38
N ARG A 198 -16.57 -7.09 -30.55
CA ARG A 198 -16.99 -6.62 -31.86
C ARG A 198 -17.31 -7.80 -32.77
N PRO A 199 -18.58 -8.27 -32.79
CA PRO A 199 -18.99 -9.44 -33.59
C PRO A 199 -18.79 -9.28 -35.12
N GLU A 200 -18.61 -8.04 -35.57
CA GLU A 200 -18.39 -7.71 -36.99
C GLU A 200 -16.99 -8.12 -37.50
N LEU A 201 -16.00 -8.25 -36.59
CA LEU A 201 -14.63 -8.70 -36.91
C LEU A 201 -14.61 -10.07 -37.66
N THR A 202 -15.58 -10.91 -37.39
CA THR A 202 -15.74 -12.22 -38.08
C THR A 202 -16.10 -12.09 -39.54
N ARG A 203 -16.66 -10.95 -39.97
CA ARG A 203 -17.11 -10.73 -41.35
C ARG A 203 -16.03 -10.16 -42.27
N ASP A 204 -15.10 -9.37 -41.70
CA ASP A 204 -14.17 -8.58 -42.51
C ASP A 204 -12.86 -9.30 -42.81
N GLY A 205 -12.55 -10.45 -42.15
CA GLY A 205 -11.30 -11.20 -42.34
C GLY A 205 -10.04 -10.35 -41.99
N GLN A 206 -10.23 -9.14 -41.51
CA GLN A 206 -9.15 -8.27 -41.07
C GLN A 206 -8.76 -8.67 -39.64
N GLY A 207 -7.46 -8.70 -39.37
CA GLY A 207 -6.94 -9.00 -38.02
C GLY A 207 -7.35 -7.96 -36.99
N LEU A 208 -6.90 -8.15 -35.76
CA LEU A 208 -7.10 -7.21 -34.64
C LEU A 208 -6.42 -5.86 -34.90
N THR A 209 -7.13 -4.77 -34.64
CA THR A 209 -6.52 -3.45 -34.55
C THR A 209 -5.70 -3.35 -33.29
N GLU A 210 -4.77 -2.39 -33.22
CA GLU A 210 -3.94 -2.13 -32.04
C GLU A 210 -4.78 -1.94 -30.76
N LEU A 211 -5.86 -1.15 -30.84
CA LEU A 211 -6.74 -0.90 -29.69
C LEU A 211 -7.52 -2.14 -29.26
N GLU A 212 -8.00 -2.94 -30.20
CA GLU A 212 -8.68 -4.21 -29.92
C GLU A 212 -7.73 -5.21 -29.28
N PHE A 213 -6.49 -5.28 -29.76
CA PHE A 213 -5.44 -6.10 -29.17
C PHE A 213 -5.16 -5.67 -27.72
N VAL A 214 -4.94 -4.37 -27.47
CA VAL A 214 -4.66 -3.84 -26.12
C VAL A 214 -5.85 -4.10 -25.18
N LEU A 215 -7.08 -3.85 -25.63
CA LEU A 215 -8.26 -4.07 -24.79
C LEU A 215 -8.47 -5.56 -24.49
N ALA A 216 -8.33 -6.43 -25.49
CA ALA A 216 -8.42 -7.87 -25.30
C ALA A 216 -7.33 -8.39 -24.35
N MET A 217 -6.09 -7.88 -24.48
CA MET A 217 -5.00 -8.18 -23.54
C MET A 217 -5.32 -7.76 -22.11
N LEU A 218 -5.84 -6.55 -21.89
CA LEU A 218 -6.19 -6.06 -20.57
C LEU A 218 -7.28 -6.92 -19.91
N ILE A 219 -8.24 -7.41 -20.69
CA ILE A 219 -9.29 -8.31 -20.22
C ILE A 219 -8.72 -9.70 -19.92
N GLU A 220 -7.90 -10.27 -20.82
CA GLU A 220 -7.31 -11.60 -20.67
C GLU A 220 -6.33 -11.67 -19.48
N LEU A 221 -5.61 -10.57 -19.23
CA LEU A 221 -4.73 -10.43 -18.06
C LEU A 221 -5.50 -10.16 -16.75
N GLY A 222 -6.83 -9.99 -16.81
CA GLY A 222 -7.65 -9.68 -15.63
C GLY A 222 -7.43 -8.28 -15.06
N VAL A 223 -6.81 -7.36 -15.81
CA VAL A 223 -6.61 -5.96 -15.42
C VAL A 223 -7.92 -5.19 -15.49
N VAL A 224 -8.75 -5.54 -16.48
CA VAL A 224 -10.08 -4.96 -16.70
C VAL A 224 -11.10 -6.10 -16.76
N GLU A 225 -12.15 -6.01 -15.96
CA GLU A 225 -13.28 -6.94 -16.04
C GLU A 225 -14.16 -6.65 -17.26
N ARG A 226 -14.60 -7.70 -17.97
CA ARG A 226 -15.57 -7.54 -19.07
C ARG A 226 -16.82 -6.78 -18.65
N GLY A 227 -17.29 -7.01 -17.42
CA GLY A 227 -18.44 -6.33 -16.85
C GLY A 227 -18.29 -4.81 -16.81
N MET A 228 -17.07 -4.31 -16.69
CA MET A 228 -16.78 -2.88 -16.73
C MET A 228 -16.78 -2.30 -18.15
N VAL A 229 -16.43 -3.09 -19.15
CA VAL A 229 -16.33 -2.64 -20.56
C VAL A 229 -17.70 -2.63 -21.25
N ASN A 230 -18.53 -3.63 -21.00
CA ASN A 230 -19.82 -3.81 -21.65
C ASN A 230 -20.76 -2.59 -21.59
N PRO A 231 -20.91 -1.88 -20.46
CA PRO A 231 -21.75 -0.67 -20.39
C PRO A 231 -21.27 0.44 -21.33
N PHE A 232 -19.96 0.62 -21.45
CA PHE A 232 -19.37 1.63 -22.35
C PHE A 232 -19.57 1.26 -23.83
N LEU A 233 -19.43 -0.03 -24.17
CA LEU A 233 -19.73 -0.51 -25.52
C LEU A 233 -21.21 -0.32 -25.86
N ALA A 234 -22.12 -0.59 -24.93
CA ALA A 234 -23.54 -0.34 -25.12
C ALA A 234 -23.85 1.15 -25.32
N GLN A 235 -23.16 2.00 -24.58
CA GLN A 235 -23.27 3.46 -24.71
C GLN A 235 -22.72 3.94 -26.06
N PHE A 236 -21.56 3.44 -26.48
CA PHE A 236 -20.98 3.71 -27.80
C PHE A 236 -21.94 3.35 -28.93
N ARG A 237 -22.48 2.10 -28.94
CA ARG A 237 -23.44 1.62 -29.94
C ARG A 237 -24.74 2.43 -29.98
N LYS A 238 -25.14 3.04 -28.86
CA LYS A 238 -26.27 3.95 -28.80
C LYS A 238 -25.99 5.30 -29.45
N LEU A 239 -24.72 5.75 -29.40
CA LEU A 239 -24.28 7.01 -29.99
C LEU A 239 -23.95 6.85 -31.48
N ASP A 240 -23.35 5.72 -31.89
CA ASP A 240 -23.05 5.34 -33.29
C ASP A 240 -24.35 4.95 -34.02
N ARG A 241 -25.05 5.95 -34.51
CA ARG A 241 -26.36 5.76 -35.13
C ARG A 241 -26.30 5.31 -36.60
N ASP A 242 -25.23 5.68 -37.27
CA ASP A 242 -24.98 5.27 -38.67
C ASP A 242 -24.36 3.88 -38.80
N GLY A 243 -23.97 3.26 -37.65
CA GLY A 243 -23.41 1.92 -37.59
C GLY A 243 -22.03 1.81 -38.21
N THR A 244 -21.31 2.93 -38.32
CA THR A 244 -19.95 2.96 -38.90
C THR A 244 -18.87 2.39 -38.00
N GLY A 245 -19.17 2.19 -36.71
CA GLY A 245 -18.21 1.79 -35.70
C GLY A 245 -17.24 2.90 -35.31
N ARG A 246 -17.56 4.16 -35.64
CA ARG A 246 -16.80 5.37 -35.31
C ARG A 246 -17.77 6.47 -34.89
N LEU A 247 -17.46 7.18 -33.81
CA LEU A 247 -18.24 8.36 -33.45
C LEU A 247 -17.72 9.56 -34.24
N GLY A 248 -18.48 10.03 -35.17
CA GLY A 248 -18.21 11.20 -36.01
C GLY A 248 -19.03 12.43 -35.56
N GLN A 249 -18.75 13.59 -36.22
CA GLN A 249 -19.53 14.81 -35.97
C GLN A 249 -21.03 14.61 -36.31
N ALA A 250 -21.33 13.79 -37.31
CA ALA A 250 -22.69 13.46 -37.70
C ALA A 250 -23.49 12.77 -36.60
N ASP A 251 -22.87 11.87 -35.84
CA ASP A 251 -23.52 11.18 -34.71
C ASP A 251 -23.85 12.14 -33.57
N LEU A 252 -22.91 13.09 -33.30
CA LEU A 252 -23.08 14.11 -32.26
C LEU A 252 -24.19 15.09 -32.62
N ASP A 253 -24.25 15.55 -33.89
CA ASP A 253 -25.25 16.49 -34.36
C ASP A 253 -26.67 15.84 -34.40
N MET A 254 -26.78 14.57 -34.75
CA MET A 254 -28.03 13.81 -34.65
C MET A 254 -28.45 13.57 -33.20
N GLY A 255 -27.52 13.56 -32.23
CA GLY A 255 -27.79 13.46 -30.81
C GLY A 255 -28.42 14.73 -30.21
N VAL A 256 -28.00 15.89 -30.71
CA VAL A 256 -28.49 17.21 -30.24
C VAL A 256 -29.87 17.53 -30.86
N SER A 257 -30.21 17.00 -32.03
CA SER A 257 -31.45 17.29 -32.73
C SER A 257 -32.68 16.50 -32.27
N SER A 258 -32.55 15.67 -31.21
CA SER A 258 -33.66 14.90 -30.65
C SER A 258 -34.53 15.84 -29.73
N PRO A 259 -35.87 15.98 -29.96
CA PRO A 259 -36.70 16.94 -29.25
C PRO A 259 -36.86 16.76 -27.73
N GLY A 260 -36.22 15.72 -27.16
CA GLY A 260 -36.31 15.41 -25.74
C GLY A 260 -35.21 16.04 -24.84
N ALA A 261 -34.13 16.61 -25.41
CA ALA A 261 -32.97 17.06 -24.64
C ALA A 261 -33.01 18.54 -24.21
N ARG A 262 -34.06 19.30 -24.60
CA ARG A 262 -34.15 20.75 -24.32
C ARG A 262 -34.83 21.14 -22.99
N LYS A 263 -35.00 20.24 -22.01
CA LYS A 263 -35.65 20.58 -20.71
C LYS A 263 -34.84 20.24 -19.46
N ALA A 264 -33.54 20.30 -19.51
CA ALA A 264 -32.72 20.07 -18.29
C ALA A 264 -31.53 21.04 -18.13
N THR A 265 -31.64 22.29 -18.62
CA THR A 265 -30.69 23.35 -18.30
C THR A 265 -31.40 24.67 -18.13
N SER A 266 -31.99 24.88 -16.99
CA SER A 266 -32.05 26.12 -16.18
C SER A 266 -33.11 25.94 -15.07
N ASN A 267 -32.71 26.28 -13.88
CA ASN A 267 -33.46 26.29 -12.60
C ASN A 267 -33.42 24.94 -11.84
N ASP A 268 -32.41 24.70 -11.05
CA ASP A 268 -32.58 24.52 -9.61
C ASP A 268 -31.20 24.46 -8.90
N VAL A 269 -30.63 25.62 -8.62
CA VAL A 269 -29.65 25.78 -7.54
C VAL A 269 -30.44 26.41 -6.40
N GLY A 270 -31.07 25.57 -5.59
CA GLY A 270 -31.85 25.97 -4.45
C GLY A 270 -32.03 24.82 -3.48
N SER A 271 -31.22 24.84 -2.45
CA SER A 271 -31.45 24.25 -1.12
C SER A 271 -32.27 22.96 -1.01
N ARG A 272 -31.61 21.83 -0.75
CA ARG A 272 -32.18 20.74 0.06
C ARG A 272 -31.16 20.16 1.03
N SER A 273 -31.49 20.40 2.28
CA SER A 273 -30.96 19.85 3.52
C SER A 273 -30.82 18.33 3.51
N LEU A 274 -29.75 17.88 4.18
CA LEU A 274 -29.53 16.49 4.62
C LEU A 274 -30.81 15.90 5.25
N GLY A 275 -31.36 14.89 4.58
CA GLY A 275 -32.43 14.03 5.06
C GLY A 275 -31.91 12.62 5.28
N SER A 276 -31.87 12.23 6.53
CA SER A 276 -31.63 10.92 7.11
C SER A 276 -32.19 9.74 6.30
N ALA A 277 -31.35 8.83 5.84
CA ALA A 277 -31.77 7.55 5.28
C ALA A 277 -32.11 6.58 6.42
N LYS A 278 -33.38 6.23 6.56
CA LYS A 278 -33.89 5.12 7.38
C LYS A 278 -33.43 3.79 6.78
N VAL A 279 -32.76 3.02 7.60
CA VAL A 279 -32.43 1.59 7.37
C VAL A 279 -33.74 0.79 7.53
N ALA A 280 -34.10 0.00 6.54
CA ALA A 280 -35.19 -0.99 6.61
C ALA A 280 -34.67 -2.31 7.23
N PRO A 281 -35.48 -3.03 8.04
CA PRO A 281 -35.04 -4.28 8.67
C PRO A 281 -35.16 -5.48 7.73
N THR A 282 -34.15 -6.34 7.75
CA THR A 282 -34.15 -7.68 7.15
C THR A 282 -35.07 -8.62 7.92
N PRO A 283 -35.89 -9.48 7.27
CA PRO A 283 -36.61 -10.56 7.94
C PRO A 283 -35.68 -11.75 8.18
N GLY A 284 -35.81 -12.34 9.39
CA GLY A 284 -35.01 -13.45 9.85
C GLY A 284 -35.37 -14.78 9.18
N GLN A 285 -34.38 -15.61 9.10
CA GLN A 285 -34.36 -17.03 9.56
C GLN A 285 -32.91 -17.36 9.91
#